data_f8fbcf8f7a2788cf37b93ef92f9cc543
#
_entry.id   f8fbcf8f7a2788cf37b93ef92f9cc543
#
_cell.length_a   1.000
_cell.length_b   1.000
_cell.length_c   1.000
_cell.angle_alpha   90.00
_cell.angle_beta   90.00
_cell.angle_gamma   90.00
#
_symmetry.space_group_name_H-M   'P 1'
#
loop_
_entity.id
_entity.type
_entity.pdbx_description
1 polymer ?
#
loop_
_entity_poly.entity_id
_entity_poly.type
_entity_poly.pdbx_seq_one_letter_code
_entity_poly.pdbx_strand_id
1 'polypeptide(L)'
;MKYILPLLILSLVNLQINCDNASKVVEYAKSKVGCGYIWGTSGEMCTQSLINRKKGNGHVDPNIVKKWIGMQVFDCAGLVSSAFKQVGITMAKGATSAWGGTKWEVKGKISSLPKNKVCVLYKGDGNHMAHTGIYIGNDEYIHAAGSSKGVLKERMPGKWTHWGIPKGLYATQKEEQITPITGFPCQAKITPSSPDRKVNLRKSPAKNSSIILRLKLGEIVTITGEENGWYKVSYKSARGYIMKEFLRKA
;
A
#
# COMPACT_ATOMS: atom_id res chain seq x y z
N MET A 1 2.78 15.64 -44.22
CA MET A 1 3.49 14.74 -43.29
C MET A 1 2.76 14.75 -41.97
N LYS A 2 2.08 13.64 -41.62
CA LYS A 2 1.32 13.50 -40.36
C LYS A 2 2.28 13.00 -39.29
N TYR A 3 2.44 13.76 -38.23
CA TYR A 3 3.22 13.36 -37.07
C TYR A 3 2.43 12.33 -36.26
N ILE A 4 2.89 11.09 -36.25
CA ILE A 4 2.42 10.03 -35.37
C ILE A 4 3.10 10.23 -34.01
N LEU A 5 2.35 10.70 -33.03
CA LEU A 5 2.80 10.81 -31.64
C LEU A 5 2.84 9.40 -31.04
N PRO A 6 3.94 8.94 -30.45
CA PRO A 6 4.01 7.59 -29.94
C PRO A 6 3.20 7.44 -28.65
N LEU A 7 2.20 6.58 -28.71
CA LEU A 7 1.29 6.17 -27.64
C LEU A 7 1.98 5.41 -26.48
N LEU A 8 3.32 5.31 -26.50
CA LEU A 8 4.08 4.45 -25.58
C LEU A 8 4.51 5.11 -24.27
N ILE A 9 4.28 6.42 -24.10
CA ILE A 9 4.73 7.16 -22.91
C ILE A 9 3.68 7.12 -21.79
N LEU A 10 2.40 6.87 -22.11
CA LEU A 10 1.30 6.88 -21.12
C LEU A 10 1.30 5.68 -20.16
N SER A 11 1.91 4.54 -20.53
CA SER A 11 1.86 3.32 -19.70
C SER A 11 2.88 3.27 -18.57
N LEU A 12 3.96 4.04 -18.64
CA LEU A 12 5.02 4.05 -17.62
C LEU A 12 4.77 5.04 -16.48
N VAL A 13 3.99 6.08 -16.71
CA VAL A 13 3.65 7.09 -15.69
C VAL A 13 2.66 6.52 -14.66
N ASN A 14 1.81 5.58 -15.04
CA ASN A 14 0.81 4.97 -14.16
C ASN A 14 1.37 3.97 -13.13
N LEU A 15 2.61 3.51 -13.28
CA LEU A 15 3.14 2.46 -12.39
C LEU A 15 3.74 2.99 -11.08
N GLN A 16 4.04 4.28 -10.98
CA GLN A 16 4.79 4.85 -9.85
C GLN A 16 3.94 5.64 -8.83
N ILE A 17 2.75 6.09 -9.20
CA ILE A 17 1.85 6.86 -8.32
C ILE A 17 1.06 5.94 -7.37
N ASN A 18 0.98 4.66 -7.69
CA ASN A 18 0.18 3.67 -6.98
C ASN A 18 0.86 3.03 -5.75
N CYS A 19 2.11 3.37 -5.47
CA CYS A 19 2.87 2.71 -4.41
C CYS A 19 2.47 3.18 -2.99
N ASP A 20 1.93 4.38 -2.82
CA ASP A 20 1.77 4.97 -1.48
C ASP A 20 0.65 4.31 -0.67
N ASN A 21 -0.56 4.13 -1.22
CA ASN A 21 -1.66 3.50 -0.47
C ASN A 21 -1.39 2.02 -0.20
N ALA A 22 -0.91 1.28 -1.19
CA ALA A 22 -0.56 -0.13 -1.02
C ALA A 22 0.57 -0.31 0.00
N SER A 23 1.59 0.56 -0.04
CA SER A 23 2.69 0.56 0.93
C SER A 23 2.21 0.84 2.35
N LYS A 24 1.31 1.81 2.56
CA LYS A 24 0.72 2.10 3.87
C LYS A 24 -0.06 0.91 4.43
N VAL A 25 -0.83 0.22 3.58
CA VAL A 25 -1.55 -1.00 3.96
C VAL A 25 -0.56 -2.09 4.41
N VAL A 26 0.53 -2.29 3.66
CA VAL A 26 1.57 -3.28 3.98
C VAL A 26 2.32 -2.91 5.26
N GLU A 27 2.73 -1.66 5.42
CA GLU A 27 3.41 -1.17 6.63
C GLU A 27 2.53 -1.38 7.87
N TYR A 28 1.24 -1.01 7.79
CA TYR A 28 0.31 -1.24 8.88
C TYR A 28 0.19 -2.75 9.19
N ALA A 29 -0.05 -3.59 8.19
CA ALA A 29 -0.19 -5.03 8.40
C ALA A 29 1.07 -5.64 9.03
N LYS A 30 2.26 -5.26 8.55
CA LYS A 30 3.55 -5.68 9.10
C LYS A 30 3.72 -5.25 10.56
N SER A 31 3.28 -4.05 10.93
CA SER A 31 3.36 -3.55 12.30
C SER A 31 2.45 -4.31 13.28
N LYS A 32 1.52 -5.13 12.77
CA LYS A 32 0.59 -5.93 13.60
C LYS A 32 1.00 -7.41 13.71
N VAL A 33 2.06 -7.82 13.04
CA VAL A 33 2.60 -9.19 13.20
C VAL A 33 3.00 -9.41 14.68
N GLY A 34 2.57 -10.52 15.26
CA GLY A 34 2.73 -10.81 16.67
C GLY A 34 1.58 -10.33 17.58
N CYS A 35 0.67 -9.47 17.10
CA CYS A 35 -0.55 -9.14 17.83
C CYS A 35 -1.43 -10.37 18.03
N GLY A 36 -2.33 -10.32 19.03
CA GLY A 36 -3.21 -11.43 19.36
C GLY A 36 -4.42 -11.57 18.43
N TYR A 37 -5.18 -12.64 18.66
CA TYR A 37 -6.45 -12.85 17.98
C TYR A 37 -7.59 -12.98 18.99
N ILE A 38 -8.64 -12.18 18.79
CA ILE A 38 -9.97 -12.38 19.42
C ILE A 38 -11.03 -12.13 18.35
N TRP A 39 -11.97 -13.06 18.22
CA TRP A 39 -13.04 -12.94 17.23
C TRP A 39 -13.87 -11.66 17.45
N GLY A 40 -14.18 -10.92 16.39
CA GLY A 40 -14.92 -9.68 16.40
C GLY A 40 -14.15 -8.47 16.94
N THR A 41 -12.80 -8.46 16.83
CA THR A 41 -11.95 -7.31 17.20
C THR A 41 -11.18 -6.75 16.00
N SER A 42 -10.78 -5.48 16.11
CA SER A 42 -10.16 -4.70 15.02
C SER A 42 -8.99 -3.83 15.51
N GLY A 43 -8.27 -4.25 16.58
CA GLY A 43 -7.12 -3.56 17.14
C GLY A 43 -7.33 -3.04 18.55
N GLU A 44 -8.38 -3.48 19.24
CA GLU A 44 -8.59 -3.19 20.65
C GLU A 44 -7.46 -3.79 21.51
N MET A 45 -7.16 -3.13 22.62
CA MET A 45 -6.27 -3.72 23.63
C MET A 45 -6.99 -4.86 24.33
N CYS A 46 -6.34 -6.03 24.39
CA CYS A 46 -6.88 -7.18 25.09
C CYS A 46 -6.83 -6.93 26.59
N THR A 47 -8.00 -6.94 27.22
CA THR A 47 -8.17 -6.87 28.66
C THR A 47 -9.09 -8.01 29.14
N GLN A 48 -9.09 -8.32 30.43
CA GLN A 48 -10.02 -9.29 31.00
C GLN A 48 -11.48 -8.89 30.70
N SER A 49 -11.80 -7.60 30.76
CA SER A 49 -13.13 -7.06 30.41
C SER A 49 -13.50 -7.36 28.96
N LEU A 50 -12.56 -7.17 28.00
CA LEU A 50 -12.78 -7.50 26.59
C LEU A 50 -13.07 -9.00 26.43
N ILE A 51 -12.27 -9.85 27.05
CA ILE A 51 -12.46 -11.32 27.01
C ILE A 51 -13.84 -11.68 27.57
N ASN A 52 -14.22 -11.14 28.72
CA ASN A 52 -15.52 -11.42 29.34
C ASN A 52 -16.69 -10.99 28.45
N ARG A 53 -16.57 -9.86 27.75
CA ARG A 53 -17.57 -9.37 26.80
C ARG A 53 -17.67 -10.24 25.53
N LYS A 54 -16.56 -10.83 25.10
CA LYS A 54 -16.49 -11.61 23.84
C LYS A 54 -16.73 -13.09 24.01
N LYS A 55 -16.55 -13.68 25.21
CA LYS A 55 -16.73 -15.12 25.47
C LYS A 55 -18.15 -15.63 25.17
N GLY A 56 -19.17 -14.78 25.28
CA GLY A 56 -20.57 -15.16 25.12
C GLY A 56 -21.01 -15.50 23.69
N ASN A 57 -20.15 -15.26 22.66
CA ASN A 57 -20.50 -15.53 21.26
C ASN A 57 -20.09 -16.93 20.74
N GLY A 58 -19.55 -17.79 21.59
CA GLY A 58 -19.14 -19.16 21.24
C GLY A 58 -17.84 -19.27 20.41
N HIS A 59 -17.23 -18.14 20.00
CA HIS A 59 -16.02 -18.12 19.18
C HIS A 59 -14.75 -17.78 19.98
N VAL A 60 -14.88 -17.48 21.27
CA VAL A 60 -13.77 -17.04 22.12
C VAL A 60 -13.66 -17.94 23.33
N ASP A 61 -12.58 -18.74 23.38
CA ASP A 61 -12.17 -19.49 24.56
C ASP A 61 -11.29 -18.61 25.44
N PRO A 62 -11.73 -18.22 26.64
CA PRO A 62 -10.93 -17.40 27.56
C PRO A 62 -9.56 -18.02 27.93
N ASN A 63 -9.48 -19.35 28.01
CA ASN A 63 -8.24 -20.03 28.36
C ASN A 63 -7.15 -19.88 27.29
N ILE A 64 -7.58 -19.82 26.02
CA ILE A 64 -6.67 -19.63 24.87
C ILE A 64 -6.27 -18.16 24.74
N VAL A 65 -7.25 -17.25 24.84
CA VAL A 65 -6.99 -15.83 24.50
C VAL A 65 -6.42 -15.00 25.65
N LYS A 66 -6.45 -15.48 26.89
CA LYS A 66 -5.86 -14.77 28.05
C LYS A 66 -4.38 -14.43 27.88
N LYS A 67 -3.65 -15.19 27.08
CA LYS A 67 -2.23 -14.90 26.75
C LYS A 67 -2.03 -13.60 25.98
N TRP A 68 -3.08 -13.03 25.38
CA TRP A 68 -3.03 -11.79 24.64
C TRP A 68 -3.29 -10.55 25.49
N ILE A 69 -3.58 -10.71 26.81
CA ILE A 69 -3.81 -9.55 27.70
C ILE A 69 -2.61 -8.61 27.64
N GLY A 70 -2.90 -7.31 27.46
CA GLY A 70 -1.90 -6.26 27.27
C GLY A 70 -1.45 -6.06 25.81
N MET A 71 -1.92 -6.87 24.86
CA MET A 71 -1.60 -6.75 23.44
C MET A 71 -2.81 -6.27 22.62
N GLN A 72 -2.57 -5.68 21.47
CA GLN A 72 -3.63 -5.47 20.48
C GLN A 72 -4.12 -6.80 19.93
N VAL A 73 -5.43 -6.89 19.66
CA VAL A 73 -6.08 -8.09 19.13
C VAL A 73 -6.94 -7.78 17.92
N PHE A 74 -6.90 -8.70 16.95
CA PHE A 74 -7.64 -8.61 15.70
C PHE A 74 -8.29 -9.95 15.39
N ASP A 75 -9.45 -9.96 14.75
CA ASP A 75 -9.85 -11.09 13.94
C ASP A 75 -9.36 -10.90 12.49
N CYS A 76 -9.62 -11.90 11.63
CA CYS A 76 -9.15 -11.87 10.25
C CYS A 76 -9.68 -10.65 9.46
N ALA A 77 -10.97 -10.37 9.56
CA ALA A 77 -11.60 -9.25 8.87
C ALA A 77 -11.26 -7.91 9.54
N GLY A 78 -11.10 -7.90 10.86
CA GLY A 78 -10.70 -6.72 11.62
C GLY A 78 -9.29 -6.24 11.27
N LEU A 79 -8.34 -7.15 11.10
CA LEU A 79 -7.00 -6.79 10.64
C LEU A 79 -7.03 -6.16 9.23
N VAL A 80 -7.72 -6.83 8.30
CA VAL A 80 -7.86 -6.35 6.92
C VAL A 80 -8.53 -4.98 6.89
N SER A 81 -9.71 -4.84 7.53
CA SER A 81 -10.44 -3.56 7.54
C SER A 81 -9.63 -2.43 8.17
N SER A 82 -8.87 -2.70 9.24
CA SER A 82 -8.03 -1.71 9.90
C SER A 82 -6.85 -1.27 9.03
N ALA A 83 -6.25 -2.19 8.27
CA ALA A 83 -5.18 -1.87 7.34
C ALA A 83 -5.66 -0.99 6.17
N PHE A 84 -6.78 -1.33 5.56
CA PHE A 84 -7.34 -0.56 4.45
C PHE A 84 -7.93 0.79 4.89
N LYS A 85 -8.40 0.89 6.13
CA LYS A 85 -8.83 2.17 6.73
C LYS A 85 -7.70 3.21 6.76
N GLN A 86 -6.42 2.80 6.85
CA GLN A 86 -5.27 3.71 6.83
C GLN A 86 -5.19 4.54 5.53
N VAL A 87 -5.84 4.06 4.48
CA VAL A 87 -5.87 4.71 3.16
C VAL A 87 -7.28 5.12 2.74
N GLY A 88 -8.19 5.25 3.69
CA GLY A 88 -9.56 5.72 3.46
C GLY A 88 -10.49 4.69 2.80
N ILE A 89 -10.07 3.43 2.67
CA ILE A 89 -10.89 2.36 2.10
C ILE A 89 -11.66 1.67 3.23
N THR A 90 -12.99 1.78 3.18
CA THR A 90 -13.87 1.11 4.14
C THR A 90 -14.27 -0.27 3.63
N MET A 91 -14.10 -1.27 4.48
CA MET A 91 -14.53 -2.65 4.23
C MET A 91 -15.59 -3.06 5.25
N ALA A 92 -16.56 -3.86 4.83
CA ALA A 92 -17.59 -4.37 5.72
C ALA A 92 -16.98 -5.33 6.76
N LYS A 93 -17.65 -5.45 7.91
CA LYS A 93 -17.25 -6.38 8.98
C LYS A 93 -17.54 -7.82 8.57
N GLY A 94 -16.57 -8.72 8.81
CA GLY A 94 -16.65 -10.13 8.45
C GLY A 94 -16.21 -10.43 7.02
N ALA A 95 -15.61 -11.61 6.80
CA ALA A 95 -15.01 -11.97 5.52
C ALA A 95 -16.04 -12.06 4.38
N THR A 96 -17.19 -12.70 4.61
CA THR A 96 -18.27 -12.83 3.62
C THR A 96 -18.85 -11.46 3.26
N SER A 97 -19.17 -10.64 4.26
CA SER A 97 -19.73 -9.30 4.02
C SER A 97 -18.74 -8.39 3.33
N ALA A 98 -17.43 -8.48 3.66
CA ALA A 98 -16.39 -7.74 2.97
C ALA A 98 -16.25 -8.18 1.50
N TRP A 99 -16.31 -9.47 1.22
CA TRP A 99 -16.25 -10.01 -0.15
C TRP A 99 -17.42 -9.53 -1.01
N GLY A 100 -18.66 -9.56 -0.47
CA GLY A 100 -19.86 -9.11 -1.19
C GLY A 100 -20.04 -7.61 -1.25
N GLY A 101 -19.70 -6.89 -0.18
CA GLY A 101 -20.02 -5.47 -0.01
C GLY A 101 -18.91 -4.48 -0.38
N THR A 102 -17.67 -4.93 -0.55
CA THR A 102 -16.57 -4.04 -0.95
C THR A 102 -16.68 -3.67 -2.43
N LYS A 103 -16.45 -2.41 -2.76
CA LYS A 103 -16.27 -1.98 -4.15
C LYS A 103 -14.90 -2.42 -4.64
N TRP A 104 -14.89 -3.44 -5.48
CA TRP A 104 -13.65 -3.99 -6.06
C TRP A 104 -13.28 -3.27 -7.35
N GLU A 105 -12.00 -2.98 -7.52
CA GLU A 105 -11.43 -2.64 -8.83
C GLU A 105 -11.36 -3.89 -9.69
N VAL A 106 -10.87 -4.97 -9.10
CA VAL A 106 -10.81 -6.30 -9.70
C VAL A 106 -10.81 -7.36 -8.61
N LYS A 107 -11.45 -8.50 -8.85
CA LYS A 107 -11.39 -9.69 -8.01
C LYS A 107 -11.42 -10.97 -8.84
N GLY A 108 -10.90 -12.06 -8.29
CA GLY A 108 -10.82 -13.33 -9.02
C GLY A 108 -10.49 -14.53 -8.14
N LYS A 109 -10.36 -15.69 -8.81
CA LYS A 109 -9.87 -16.92 -8.16
C LYS A 109 -8.36 -16.85 -7.94
N ILE A 110 -7.86 -17.59 -6.96
CA ILE A 110 -6.46 -17.55 -6.54
C ILE A 110 -5.48 -17.91 -7.67
N SER A 111 -5.91 -18.71 -8.67
CA SER A 111 -5.11 -19.04 -9.86
C SER A 111 -4.71 -17.84 -10.70
N SER A 112 -5.43 -16.72 -10.57
CA SER A 112 -5.14 -15.47 -11.28
C SER A 112 -4.57 -14.38 -10.34
N LEU A 113 -3.99 -14.75 -9.19
CA LEU A 113 -3.42 -13.79 -8.23
C LEU A 113 -2.32 -12.94 -8.87
N PRO A 114 -2.42 -11.60 -8.85
CA PRO A 114 -1.36 -10.73 -9.35
C PRO A 114 -0.19 -10.70 -8.36
N LYS A 115 0.89 -11.42 -8.66
CA LYS A 115 2.02 -11.64 -7.75
C LYS A 115 2.79 -10.39 -7.33
N ASN A 116 2.65 -9.31 -8.07
CA ASN A 116 3.34 -8.03 -7.83
C ASN A 116 2.43 -6.93 -7.25
N LYS A 117 1.21 -7.29 -6.83
CA LYS A 117 0.26 -6.31 -6.27
C LYS A 117 -0.20 -6.72 -4.88
N VAL A 118 -0.41 -5.73 -4.02
CA VAL A 118 -1.10 -5.91 -2.74
C VAL A 118 -2.58 -6.14 -3.00
N CYS A 119 -3.16 -7.16 -2.38
CA CYS A 119 -4.59 -7.43 -2.48
C CYS A 119 -5.11 -8.15 -1.24
N VAL A 120 -6.42 -8.21 -1.10
CA VAL A 120 -7.09 -8.98 -0.05
C VAL A 120 -7.21 -10.43 -0.51
N LEU A 121 -6.86 -11.36 0.35
CA LEU A 121 -7.03 -12.80 0.14
C LEU A 121 -8.26 -13.30 0.88
N TYR A 122 -8.93 -14.28 0.29
CA TYR A 122 -10.09 -14.94 0.89
C TYR A 122 -10.01 -16.45 0.77
N LYS A 123 -10.55 -17.14 1.79
CA LYS A 123 -10.76 -18.58 1.80
C LYS A 123 -12.27 -18.85 1.88
N GLY A 124 -12.80 -19.50 0.88
CA GLY A 124 -14.24 -19.81 0.78
C GLY A 124 -14.62 -20.27 -0.62
N ASP A 125 -15.90 -20.39 -0.88
CA ASP A 125 -16.47 -20.88 -2.14
C ASP A 125 -16.94 -19.77 -3.10
N GLY A 126 -16.85 -18.51 -2.69
CA GLY A 126 -17.33 -17.34 -3.43
C GLY A 126 -18.64 -16.77 -2.87
N ASN A 127 -19.49 -17.60 -2.26
CA ASN A 127 -20.70 -17.17 -1.57
C ASN A 127 -20.44 -16.97 -0.08
N HIS A 128 -19.71 -17.90 0.53
CA HIS A 128 -19.31 -17.83 1.92
C HIS A 128 -17.78 -17.78 2.02
N MET A 129 -17.25 -16.75 2.69
CA MET A 129 -15.83 -16.56 2.96
C MET A 129 -15.54 -16.77 4.44
N ALA A 130 -14.87 -17.87 4.76
CA ALA A 130 -14.58 -18.25 6.14
C ALA A 130 -13.36 -17.50 6.72
N HIS A 131 -12.49 -16.95 5.86
CA HIS A 131 -11.25 -16.30 6.29
C HIS A 131 -10.76 -15.28 5.30
N THR A 132 -9.96 -14.30 5.78
CA THR A 132 -9.36 -13.26 4.96
C THR A 132 -7.97 -12.87 5.47
N GLY A 133 -7.16 -12.30 4.58
CA GLY A 133 -5.81 -11.81 4.86
C GLY A 133 -5.36 -10.80 3.82
N ILE A 134 -4.13 -10.35 3.93
CA ILE A 134 -3.53 -9.34 3.04
C ILE A 134 -2.33 -9.97 2.35
N TYR A 135 -2.40 -10.11 1.02
CA TYR A 135 -1.23 -10.44 0.20
C TYR A 135 -0.37 -9.19 0.05
N ILE A 136 0.89 -9.31 0.39
CA ILE A 136 1.83 -8.18 0.44
C ILE A 136 2.88 -8.21 -0.69
N GLY A 137 2.67 -9.09 -1.68
CA GLY A 137 3.64 -9.33 -2.76
C GLY A 137 4.68 -10.39 -2.39
N ASN A 138 5.52 -10.78 -3.36
CA ASN A 138 6.64 -11.72 -3.18
C ASN A 138 6.25 -13.07 -2.55
N ASP A 139 5.05 -13.56 -2.87
CA ASP A 139 4.46 -14.78 -2.31
C ASP A 139 4.34 -14.76 -0.77
N GLU A 140 4.21 -13.56 -0.16
CA GLU A 140 3.99 -13.39 1.27
C GLU A 140 2.59 -12.81 1.55
N TYR A 141 2.02 -13.19 2.71
CA TYR A 141 0.77 -12.63 3.20
C TYR A 141 0.76 -12.49 4.72
N ILE A 142 -0.11 -11.60 5.20
CA ILE A 142 -0.33 -11.35 6.63
C ILE A 142 -1.80 -11.56 6.94
N HIS A 143 -2.10 -12.32 8.00
CA HIS A 143 -3.45 -12.56 8.45
C HIS A 143 -3.52 -12.76 9.97
N ALA A 144 -4.69 -12.50 10.57
CA ALA A 144 -4.97 -12.93 11.92
C ALA A 144 -5.44 -14.38 11.87
N ALA A 145 -4.53 -15.31 12.20
CA ALA A 145 -4.62 -16.73 11.87
C ALA A 145 -5.57 -17.53 12.78
N GLY A 146 -5.86 -17.02 13.98
CA GLY A 146 -6.75 -17.66 14.96
C GLY A 146 -6.33 -17.43 16.40
N SER A 147 -7.21 -17.82 17.34
CA SER A 147 -7.09 -17.53 18.77
C SER A 147 -5.77 -17.98 19.40
N SER A 148 -5.23 -19.12 18.95
CA SER A 148 -3.94 -19.65 19.45
C SER A 148 -2.72 -19.09 18.74
N LYS A 149 -2.87 -18.48 17.57
CA LYS A 149 -1.75 -18.09 16.69
C LYS A 149 -1.53 -16.58 16.62
N GLY A 150 -2.60 -15.77 16.76
CA GLY A 150 -2.51 -14.31 16.59
C GLY A 150 -2.32 -13.89 15.13
N VAL A 151 -1.65 -12.77 14.92
CA VAL A 151 -1.33 -12.22 13.60
C VAL A 151 0.01 -12.74 13.13
N LEU A 152 0.02 -13.39 11.97
CA LEU A 152 1.20 -14.02 11.37
C LEU A 152 1.49 -13.44 9.98
N LYS A 153 2.78 -13.47 9.62
CA LYS A 153 3.25 -13.37 8.25
C LYS A 153 3.66 -14.75 7.77
N GLU A 154 3.11 -15.19 6.66
CA GLU A 154 3.34 -16.52 6.08
C GLU A 154 3.59 -16.41 4.56
N ARG A 155 3.96 -17.53 3.94
CA ARG A 155 4.20 -17.63 2.49
C ARG A 155 3.15 -18.45 1.78
N MET A 156 2.90 -18.07 0.51
CA MET A 156 2.07 -18.86 -0.39
C MET A 156 2.66 -20.29 -0.57
N PRO A 157 1.79 -21.29 -0.90
CA PRO A 157 0.42 -21.12 -1.41
C PRO A 157 -0.67 -20.87 -0.37
N GLY A 158 -0.54 -21.23 0.90
CA GLY A 158 -1.68 -21.16 1.84
C GLY A 158 -2.95 -21.86 1.31
N LYS A 159 -4.05 -21.77 2.06
CA LYS A 159 -5.36 -22.34 1.64
C LYS A 159 -6.31 -21.27 1.08
N TRP A 160 -5.77 -20.32 0.33
CA TRP A 160 -6.53 -19.22 -0.27
C TRP A 160 -7.25 -19.70 -1.53
N THR A 161 -8.43 -19.15 -1.80
CA THR A 161 -9.28 -19.52 -2.95
C THR A 161 -9.59 -18.34 -3.86
N HIS A 162 -9.66 -17.14 -3.28
CA HIS A 162 -10.01 -15.91 -4.00
C HIS A 162 -9.13 -14.75 -3.54
N TRP A 163 -9.11 -13.70 -4.37
CA TRP A 163 -8.45 -12.43 -4.07
C TRP A 163 -9.23 -11.26 -4.63
N GLY A 164 -8.98 -10.07 -4.10
CA GLY A 164 -9.57 -8.83 -4.62
C GLY A 164 -8.71 -7.60 -4.33
N ILE A 165 -8.70 -6.66 -5.26
CA ILE A 165 -8.12 -5.33 -5.08
C ILE A 165 -9.28 -4.35 -4.87
N PRO A 166 -9.40 -3.72 -3.69
CA PRO A 166 -10.42 -2.73 -3.44
C PRO A 166 -10.21 -1.50 -4.34
N LYS A 167 -11.33 -0.94 -4.84
CA LYS A 167 -11.30 0.32 -5.58
C LYS A 167 -10.67 1.42 -4.73
N GLY A 168 -9.73 2.14 -5.29
CA GLY A 168 -9.00 3.20 -4.62
C GLY A 168 -7.67 2.78 -3.99
N LEU A 169 -7.36 1.48 -3.88
CA LEU A 169 -6.04 1.04 -3.41
C LEU A 169 -4.93 1.50 -4.36
N TYR A 170 -5.17 1.35 -5.64
CA TYR A 170 -4.32 1.81 -6.74
C TYR A 170 -5.00 2.94 -7.52
N ALA A 171 -6.03 3.59 -6.93
CA ALA A 171 -6.55 4.78 -7.55
C ALA A 171 -5.40 5.78 -7.66
N THR A 172 -5.13 6.20 -8.86
CA THR A 172 -4.48 7.48 -9.07
C THR A 172 -5.21 8.46 -8.14
N GLN A 173 -4.51 9.03 -7.15
CA GLN A 173 -4.91 10.33 -6.67
C GLN A 173 -5.32 11.06 -7.96
N LYS A 174 -6.58 11.60 -8.05
CA LYS A 174 -6.96 12.51 -9.13
C LYS A 174 -5.67 13.17 -9.54
N GLU A 175 -5.26 13.02 -10.80
CA GLU A 175 -4.10 13.74 -11.28
C GLU A 175 -4.23 15.14 -10.68
N GLU A 176 -3.51 15.43 -9.60
CA GLU A 176 -3.01 16.79 -9.49
C GLU A 176 -2.31 16.93 -10.81
N GLN A 177 -3.01 17.57 -11.74
CA GLN A 177 -2.43 17.93 -13.02
C GLN A 177 -1.05 18.39 -12.63
N ILE A 178 -0.03 17.61 -13.04
CA ILE A 178 1.35 18.07 -12.91
C ILE A 178 1.31 19.28 -13.84
N THR A 179 0.89 20.41 -13.28
CA THR A 179 0.94 21.68 -13.99
C THR A 179 2.41 21.78 -14.34
N PRO A 180 2.75 21.76 -15.64
CA PRO A 180 4.13 21.85 -16.05
C PRO A 180 4.73 23.03 -15.31
N ILE A 181 5.79 22.81 -14.56
CA ILE A 181 6.46 23.91 -13.88
C ILE A 181 7.04 24.77 -15.00
N THR A 182 6.46 25.93 -15.21
CA THR A 182 6.85 26.91 -16.24
C THR A 182 7.38 28.17 -15.57
N GLY A 183 8.13 28.98 -16.31
CA GLY A 183 8.72 30.20 -15.77
C GLY A 183 10.00 29.92 -14.97
N PHE A 184 11.04 29.45 -15.65
CA PHE A 184 12.36 29.22 -15.05
C PHE A 184 13.15 30.53 -14.94
N PRO A 185 13.99 30.69 -13.88
CA PRO A 185 14.19 29.77 -12.76
C PRO A 185 13.06 29.82 -11.74
N CYS A 186 12.73 28.68 -11.11
CA CYS A 186 11.74 28.58 -10.06
C CYS A 186 12.10 27.53 -9.00
N GLN A 187 11.55 27.65 -7.79
CA GLN A 187 11.77 26.69 -6.72
C GLN A 187 10.80 25.52 -6.82
N ALA A 188 11.30 24.32 -6.53
CA ALA A 188 10.51 23.12 -6.47
C ALA A 188 10.94 22.25 -5.30
N LYS A 189 9.98 21.50 -4.76
CA LYS A 189 10.17 20.58 -3.64
C LYS A 189 10.31 19.15 -4.15
N ILE A 190 11.26 18.41 -3.59
CA ILE A 190 11.40 16.98 -3.84
C ILE A 190 10.20 16.23 -3.25
N THR A 191 9.49 15.49 -4.10
CA THR A 191 8.33 14.67 -3.74
C THR A 191 8.56 13.25 -4.23
N PRO A 192 9.25 12.39 -3.46
CA PRO A 192 9.59 11.05 -3.94
C PRO A 192 8.39 10.13 -3.98
N SER A 193 8.39 9.29 -4.97
CA SER A 193 7.63 8.05 -5.05
C SER A 193 8.51 6.81 -4.76
N SER A 194 9.70 6.99 -4.19
CA SER A 194 10.66 5.92 -3.90
C SER A 194 10.55 5.44 -2.46
N PRO A 195 10.60 4.12 -2.19
CA PRO A 195 10.64 3.57 -0.84
C PRO A 195 11.84 4.08 -0.02
N ASP A 196 12.95 4.44 -0.65
CA ASP A 196 14.15 4.97 0.01
C ASP A 196 14.04 6.45 0.39
N ARG A 197 12.93 7.12 0.05
CA ARG A 197 12.70 8.56 0.28
C ARG A 197 13.84 9.45 -0.23
N LYS A 198 14.54 9.03 -1.28
CA LYS A 198 15.63 9.76 -1.93
C LYS A 198 15.44 9.80 -3.44
N VAL A 199 15.80 10.93 -4.05
CA VAL A 199 15.74 11.15 -5.49
C VAL A 199 17.15 11.44 -6.02
N ASN A 200 17.48 10.83 -7.14
CA ASN A 200 18.81 10.99 -7.74
C ASN A 200 18.89 12.27 -8.58
N LEU A 201 19.84 13.15 -8.26
CA LEU A 201 20.32 14.19 -9.15
C LEU A 201 21.37 13.56 -10.07
N ARG A 202 21.15 13.59 -11.38
CA ARG A 202 21.98 12.91 -12.37
C ARG A 202 22.75 13.88 -13.27
N LYS A 203 23.85 13.41 -13.83
CA LYS A 203 24.73 14.22 -14.69
C LYS A 203 24.08 14.59 -16.03
N SER A 204 23.24 13.72 -16.58
CA SER A 204 22.50 13.93 -17.82
C SER A 204 21.05 13.41 -17.71
N PRO A 205 20.13 13.82 -18.62
CA PRO A 205 18.70 13.46 -18.56
C PRO A 205 18.45 12.01 -19.04
N ALA A 206 19.07 11.04 -18.36
CA ALA A 206 18.94 9.62 -18.65
C ALA A 206 18.98 8.77 -17.37
N LYS A 207 18.16 7.69 -17.34
CA LYS A 207 18.04 6.80 -16.16
C LYS A 207 19.34 6.06 -15.80
N ASN A 208 20.18 5.81 -16.77
CA ASN A 208 21.50 5.17 -16.63
C ASN A 208 22.66 6.15 -16.42
N SER A 209 22.39 7.45 -16.39
CA SER A 209 23.41 8.48 -16.15
C SER A 209 23.93 8.43 -14.71
N SER A 210 25.19 8.81 -14.52
CA SER A 210 25.85 8.88 -13.23
C SER A 210 25.07 9.74 -12.23
N ILE A 211 24.99 9.29 -10.99
CA ILE A 211 24.35 10.00 -9.88
C ILE A 211 25.36 10.97 -9.29
N ILE A 212 25.02 12.25 -9.24
CA ILE A 212 25.81 13.31 -8.59
C ILE A 212 25.50 13.34 -7.09
N LEU A 213 24.21 13.38 -6.75
CA LEU A 213 23.71 13.42 -5.38
C LEU A 213 22.42 12.62 -5.24
N ARG A 214 22.10 12.24 -3.99
CA ARG A 214 20.80 11.68 -3.61
C ARG A 214 20.11 12.66 -2.66
N LEU A 215 19.05 13.28 -3.13
CA LEU A 215 18.25 14.27 -2.42
C LEU A 215 17.15 13.63 -1.62
N LYS A 216 16.85 14.18 -0.43
CA LYS A 216 15.80 13.67 0.46
C LYS A 216 14.45 14.27 0.12
N LEU A 217 13.37 13.58 0.56
CA LEU A 217 12.01 14.11 0.54
C LEU A 217 11.96 15.48 1.21
N GLY A 218 11.28 16.42 0.56
CA GLY A 218 11.03 17.76 1.11
C GLY A 218 12.14 18.76 0.86
N GLU A 219 13.31 18.37 0.37
CA GLU A 219 14.36 19.33 0.01
C GLU A 219 13.91 20.22 -1.16
N ILE A 220 14.30 21.49 -1.09
CA ILE A 220 14.00 22.51 -2.09
C ILE A 220 15.17 22.61 -3.07
N VAL A 221 14.87 22.60 -4.35
CA VAL A 221 15.80 22.75 -5.46
C VAL A 221 15.36 23.89 -6.36
N THR A 222 16.28 24.48 -7.12
CA THR A 222 15.95 25.46 -8.16
C THR A 222 15.91 24.76 -9.51
N ILE A 223 14.77 24.80 -10.17
CA ILE A 223 14.65 24.36 -11.58
C ILE A 223 15.10 25.53 -12.47
N THR A 224 16.06 25.25 -13.35
CA THR A 224 16.64 26.25 -14.27
C THR A 224 16.23 26.02 -15.71
N GLY A 225 15.53 24.95 -16.02
CA GLY A 225 15.06 24.61 -17.35
C GLY A 225 14.54 23.18 -17.42
N GLU A 226 14.18 22.74 -18.63
CA GLU A 226 13.73 21.36 -18.87
C GLU A 226 14.35 20.81 -20.16
N GLU A 227 14.49 19.47 -20.20
CA GLU A 227 15.03 18.75 -21.32
C GLU A 227 14.55 17.28 -21.30
N ASN A 228 13.94 16.81 -22.40
CA ASN A 228 13.60 15.39 -22.61
C ASN A 228 12.85 14.72 -21.42
N GLY A 229 11.88 15.40 -20.79
CA GLY A 229 11.13 14.86 -19.65
C GLY A 229 11.83 15.00 -18.29
N TRP A 230 12.97 15.71 -18.25
CA TRP A 230 13.74 16.01 -17.06
C TRP A 230 13.77 17.51 -16.80
N TYR A 231 13.87 17.90 -15.53
CA TYR A 231 14.23 19.27 -15.16
C TYR A 231 15.72 19.41 -14.96
N LYS A 232 16.30 20.48 -15.51
CA LYS A 232 17.63 20.99 -15.13
C LYS A 232 17.52 21.58 -13.75
N VAL A 233 18.34 21.12 -12.82
CA VAL A 233 18.21 21.46 -11.40
C VAL A 233 19.54 21.95 -10.85
N SER A 234 19.47 23.01 -10.06
CA SER A 234 20.56 23.49 -9.20
C SER A 234 20.19 23.24 -7.72
N TYR A 235 21.12 22.63 -6.98
CA TYR A 235 20.98 22.38 -5.55
C TYR A 235 22.32 22.61 -4.87
N LYS A 236 22.42 23.66 -4.03
CA LYS A 236 23.70 24.12 -3.48
C LYS A 236 24.69 24.38 -4.61
N SER A 237 25.88 23.76 -4.58
CA SER A 237 26.88 23.84 -5.64
C SER A 237 26.71 22.83 -6.78
N ALA A 238 25.81 21.86 -6.63
CA ALA A 238 25.58 20.80 -7.62
C ALA A 238 24.56 21.22 -8.67
N ARG A 239 24.82 20.82 -9.92
CA ARG A 239 23.89 20.98 -11.05
C ARG A 239 23.70 19.64 -11.75
N GLY A 240 22.49 19.35 -12.20
CA GLY A 240 22.17 18.10 -12.89
C GLY A 240 20.70 18.02 -13.29
N TYR A 241 20.22 16.81 -13.40
CA TYR A 241 18.88 16.52 -13.89
C TYR A 241 18.08 15.65 -12.90
N ILE A 242 16.82 15.99 -12.73
CA ILE A 242 15.83 15.22 -11.97
C ILE A 242 14.62 14.98 -12.86
N MET A 243 14.06 13.78 -12.84
CA MET A 243 12.82 13.47 -13.58
C MET A 243 11.68 14.35 -13.07
N LYS A 244 10.84 14.85 -13.96
CA LYS A 244 9.73 15.77 -13.66
C LYS A 244 8.78 15.22 -12.59
N GLU A 245 8.58 13.92 -12.56
CA GLU A 245 7.70 13.23 -11.62
C GLU A 245 8.08 13.41 -10.15
N PHE A 246 9.35 13.70 -9.85
CA PHE A 246 9.86 13.87 -8.49
C PHE A 246 9.86 15.32 -7.98
N LEU A 247 9.33 16.26 -8.75
CA LEU A 247 9.35 17.67 -8.40
C LEU A 247 7.93 18.26 -8.42
N ARG A 248 7.62 19.07 -7.44
CA ARG A 248 6.42 19.91 -7.38
C ARG A 248 6.85 21.35 -7.11
N LYS A 249 6.11 22.32 -7.65
CA LYS A 249 6.36 23.75 -7.38
C LYS A 249 6.33 23.96 -5.86
N ALA A 250 7.32 24.64 -5.33
CA ALA A 250 7.42 24.95 -3.89
C ALA A 250 6.43 26.02 -3.48
#